data_e3fd584154dfd7fbe669ee963de2d1ed
#
_entry.id   e3fd584154dfd7fbe669ee963de2d1ed
#
_cell.length_a   1.000
_cell.length_b   1.000
_cell.length_c   1.000
_cell.angle_alpha   90.00
_cell.angle_beta   90.00
_cell.angle_gamma   90.00
#
_symmetry.space_group_name_H-M   'P 1'
#
loop_
_entity.id
_entity.type
_entity.pdbx_description
1 polymer ?
#
loop_
_entity_poly.entity_id
_entity_poly.type
_entity_poly.pdbx_seq_one_letter_code
_entity_poly.pdbx_strand_id
1 'polypeptide(L)'
;MKKILIILLLSLGFIGFAAAGEVDTNISKLKTSNACVSCNLNRTYLSKANLKDADLSGAILNYADLREATLVAANLSGARLSGANLSEANLSEANLGDADLSAANFSRAILSGANLRKAKLWRAFLTGADLGGADLSYSDLRGATFNQAYLSGADLSGANLSEASLYRANLSGVNFSGANLSGANLSNANLSEIKLCKTIMPNGIFDNSGC
;
A
#
# COMPACT_ATOMS: atom_id res chain seq x y z
N MET A 1 2.21 -9.21 -28.32
CA MET A 1 1.39 -9.96 -27.34
C MET A 1 2.33 -10.63 -26.34
N LYS A 2 2.60 -10.00 -25.19
CA LYS A 2 3.46 -10.58 -24.13
C LYS A 2 2.60 -11.50 -23.26
N LYS A 3 2.92 -12.79 -23.22
CA LYS A 3 2.23 -13.81 -22.43
C LYS A 3 2.47 -13.55 -20.95
N ILE A 4 1.39 -13.29 -20.19
CA ILE A 4 1.41 -13.31 -18.73
C ILE A 4 1.49 -14.78 -18.32
N LEU A 5 2.64 -15.22 -17.78
CA LEU A 5 2.81 -16.57 -17.27
C LEU A 5 2.32 -16.60 -15.82
N ILE A 6 1.09 -17.04 -15.62
CA ILE A 6 0.55 -17.34 -14.28
C ILE A 6 0.73 -18.84 -14.05
N ILE A 7 1.61 -19.20 -13.11
CA ILE A 7 1.78 -20.60 -12.66
C ILE A 7 0.65 -20.88 -11.66
N LEU A 8 -0.33 -21.70 -12.06
CA LEU A 8 -1.37 -22.21 -11.17
C LEU A 8 -0.80 -23.42 -10.44
N LEU A 9 -0.50 -23.29 -9.15
CA LEU A 9 -0.35 -24.43 -8.24
C LEU A 9 -1.68 -24.61 -7.50
N LEU A 10 -2.40 -25.67 -7.85
CA LEU A 10 -3.61 -26.11 -7.15
C LEU A 10 -3.22 -26.68 -5.79
N SER A 11 -3.48 -25.96 -4.71
CA SER A 11 -3.58 -26.54 -3.38
C SER A 11 -5.07 -26.72 -3.03
N LEU A 12 -5.49 -27.95 -2.89
CA LEU A 12 -6.83 -28.36 -2.49
C LEU A 12 -7.19 -27.85 -1.09
N GLY A 13 -8.11 -26.90 -1.02
CA GLY A 13 -8.76 -26.50 0.20
C GLY A 13 -10.20 -26.10 -0.12
N PHE A 14 -11.17 -26.78 0.46
CA PHE A 14 -12.61 -26.62 0.27
C PHE A 14 -13.07 -25.17 0.38
N ILE A 15 -13.26 -24.50 -0.76
CA ILE A 15 -14.07 -23.30 -0.90
C ILE A 15 -15.22 -23.71 -1.83
N GLY A 16 -16.47 -23.38 -1.47
CA GLY A 16 -17.66 -23.84 -2.18
C GLY A 16 -17.55 -23.65 -3.70
N PHE A 17 -17.91 -24.65 -4.46
CA PHE A 17 -17.75 -24.78 -5.92
C PHE A 17 -18.19 -23.56 -6.75
N ALA A 18 -19.14 -22.76 -6.24
CA ALA A 18 -19.62 -21.55 -6.92
C ALA A 18 -18.60 -20.38 -6.87
N ALA A 19 -17.87 -20.24 -5.77
CA ALA A 19 -16.90 -19.15 -5.61
C ALA A 19 -15.59 -19.40 -6.41
N ALA A 20 -15.19 -20.65 -6.62
CA ALA A 20 -14.01 -21.01 -7.41
C ALA A 20 -14.20 -20.65 -8.89
N GLY A 21 -15.35 -20.94 -9.46
CA GLY A 21 -15.66 -20.63 -10.87
C GLY A 21 -15.72 -19.14 -11.16
N GLU A 22 -16.18 -18.32 -10.21
CA GLU A 22 -16.16 -16.86 -10.34
C GLU A 22 -14.72 -16.31 -10.35
N VAL A 23 -13.88 -16.76 -9.44
CA VAL A 23 -12.47 -16.34 -9.37
C VAL A 23 -11.72 -16.68 -10.66
N ASP A 24 -11.90 -17.89 -11.19
CA ASP A 24 -11.26 -18.32 -12.44
C ASP A 24 -11.73 -17.48 -13.64
N THR A 25 -13.01 -17.12 -13.69
CA THR A 25 -13.57 -16.22 -14.72
C THR A 25 -12.95 -14.83 -14.58
N ASN A 26 -12.83 -14.30 -13.37
CA ASN A 26 -12.24 -12.99 -13.10
C ASN A 26 -10.74 -12.94 -13.44
N ILE A 27 -9.99 -14.01 -13.15
CA ILE A 27 -8.60 -14.13 -13.58
C ILE A 27 -8.50 -14.15 -15.12
N SER A 28 -9.39 -14.88 -15.79
CA SER A 28 -9.43 -14.91 -17.26
C SER A 28 -9.74 -13.54 -17.85
N LYS A 29 -10.69 -12.81 -17.26
CA LYS A 29 -11.03 -11.43 -17.63
C LYS A 29 -9.82 -10.51 -17.45
N LEU A 30 -9.16 -10.54 -16.28
CA LEU A 30 -7.96 -9.75 -16.02
C LEU A 30 -6.85 -10.01 -17.05
N LYS A 31 -6.64 -11.27 -17.41
CA LYS A 31 -5.64 -11.67 -18.41
C LYS A 31 -5.92 -11.14 -19.83
N THR A 32 -7.18 -11.07 -20.21
CA THR A 32 -7.58 -10.72 -21.58
C THR A 32 -7.79 -9.23 -21.78
N SER A 33 -8.33 -8.53 -20.79
CA SER A 33 -8.69 -7.11 -20.88
C SER A 33 -7.79 -6.18 -20.06
N ASN A 34 -6.86 -6.71 -19.27
CA ASN A 34 -6.08 -5.96 -18.27
C ASN A 34 -6.98 -5.15 -17.30
N ALA A 35 -8.22 -5.59 -17.09
CA ALA A 35 -9.19 -4.91 -16.25
C ALA A 35 -10.06 -5.92 -15.50
N CYS A 36 -10.27 -5.65 -14.21
CA CYS A 36 -11.12 -6.46 -13.34
C CYS A 36 -11.79 -5.59 -12.27
N VAL A 37 -12.53 -4.57 -12.74
CA VAL A 37 -13.24 -3.62 -11.87
C VAL A 37 -14.23 -4.34 -10.98
N SER A 38 -14.16 -4.12 -9.67
CA SER A 38 -15.00 -4.72 -8.63
C SER A 38 -15.03 -6.26 -8.64
N CYS A 39 -14.08 -6.90 -9.32
CA CYS A 39 -13.99 -8.36 -9.38
C CYS A 39 -13.61 -8.97 -8.03
N ASN A 40 -14.10 -10.18 -7.79
CA ASN A 40 -13.64 -11.01 -6.70
C ASN A 40 -12.36 -11.76 -7.12
N LEU A 41 -11.22 -11.31 -6.59
CA LEU A 41 -9.89 -11.90 -6.74
C LEU A 41 -9.33 -12.29 -5.37
N ASN A 42 -10.22 -12.58 -4.41
CA ASN A 42 -9.84 -12.92 -3.05
C ASN A 42 -8.95 -14.17 -3.01
N ARG A 43 -7.84 -14.12 -2.26
CA ARG A 43 -6.88 -15.22 -2.08
C ARG A 43 -6.28 -15.77 -3.39
N THR A 44 -6.26 -14.97 -4.47
CA THR A 44 -5.65 -15.37 -5.75
C THR A 44 -4.13 -15.37 -5.69
N TYR A 45 -3.52 -16.21 -6.52
CA TYR A 45 -2.08 -16.24 -6.72
C TYR A 45 -1.72 -15.41 -7.96
N LEU A 46 -1.22 -14.19 -7.72
CA LEU A 46 -0.82 -13.21 -8.73
C LEU A 46 0.65 -12.82 -8.58
N SER A 47 1.45 -13.68 -7.91
CA SER A 47 2.87 -13.42 -7.75
C SER A 47 3.56 -13.31 -9.11
N LYS A 48 4.44 -12.31 -9.26
CA LYS A 48 5.16 -11.97 -10.50
C LYS A 48 4.24 -11.63 -11.69
N ALA A 49 2.94 -11.42 -11.45
CA ALA A 49 2.03 -11.03 -12.53
C ALA A 49 2.41 -9.66 -13.08
N ASN A 50 2.31 -9.50 -14.40
CA ASN A 50 2.40 -8.20 -15.04
C ASN A 50 0.98 -7.59 -15.10
N LEU A 51 0.72 -6.63 -14.19
CA LEU A 51 -0.52 -5.89 -14.04
C LEU A 51 -0.28 -4.39 -14.27
N LYS A 52 0.77 -4.06 -15.05
CA LYS A 52 1.04 -2.68 -15.42
C LYS A 52 -0.18 -2.06 -16.11
N ASP A 53 -0.54 -0.84 -15.70
CA ASP A 53 -1.70 -0.08 -16.21
C ASP A 53 -3.04 -0.84 -16.04
N ALA A 54 -3.12 -1.86 -15.18
CA ALA A 54 -4.35 -2.63 -14.97
C ALA A 54 -5.42 -1.81 -14.24
N ASP A 55 -6.69 -1.96 -14.62
CA ASP A 55 -7.81 -1.41 -13.86
C ASP A 55 -8.37 -2.48 -12.91
N LEU A 56 -8.03 -2.33 -11.63
CA LEU A 56 -8.45 -3.14 -10.50
C LEU A 56 -9.29 -2.32 -9.51
N SER A 57 -9.89 -1.22 -9.97
CA SER A 57 -10.68 -0.34 -9.09
C SER A 57 -11.82 -1.11 -8.42
N GLY A 58 -11.94 -0.94 -7.09
CA GLY A 58 -12.92 -1.63 -6.28
C GLY A 58 -12.77 -3.15 -6.19
N ALA A 59 -11.75 -3.76 -6.80
CA ALA A 59 -11.55 -5.20 -6.77
C ALA A 59 -11.33 -5.75 -5.36
N ILE A 60 -11.75 -6.99 -5.11
CA ILE A 60 -11.57 -7.68 -3.83
C ILE A 60 -10.35 -8.60 -3.94
N LEU A 61 -9.23 -8.19 -3.37
CA LEU A 61 -7.93 -8.84 -3.39
C LEU A 61 -7.46 -9.24 -1.98
N ASN A 62 -8.37 -9.37 -1.01
CA ASN A 62 -7.98 -9.72 0.35
C ASN A 62 -7.19 -11.03 0.37
N TYR A 63 -6.07 -11.04 1.08
CA TYR A 63 -5.17 -12.18 1.20
C TYR A 63 -4.61 -12.70 -0.15
N ALA A 64 -4.69 -11.91 -1.21
CA ALA A 64 -4.07 -12.27 -2.49
C ALA A 64 -2.54 -12.26 -2.38
N ASP A 65 -1.89 -13.14 -3.12
CA ASP A 65 -0.44 -13.17 -3.26
C ASP A 65 -0.03 -12.37 -4.51
N LEU A 66 0.48 -11.16 -4.30
CA LEU A 66 0.94 -10.22 -5.30
C LEU A 66 2.47 -9.99 -5.22
N ARG A 67 3.20 -10.91 -4.58
CA ARG A 67 4.65 -10.78 -4.42
C ARG A 67 5.34 -10.59 -5.75
N GLU A 68 6.28 -9.63 -5.80
CA GLU A 68 7.07 -9.32 -7.00
C GLU A 68 6.19 -8.97 -8.24
N ALA A 69 4.89 -8.69 -8.07
CA ALA A 69 4.02 -8.28 -9.16
C ALA A 69 4.41 -6.88 -9.68
N THR A 70 4.21 -6.65 -10.98
CA THR A 70 4.37 -5.33 -11.61
C THR A 70 3.00 -4.66 -11.70
N LEU A 71 2.76 -3.65 -10.86
CA LEU A 71 1.52 -2.87 -10.75
C LEU A 71 1.76 -1.39 -11.09
N VAL A 72 2.81 -1.10 -11.87
CA VAL A 72 3.16 0.28 -12.26
C VAL A 72 1.96 0.96 -12.92
N ALA A 73 1.58 2.14 -12.44
CA ALA A 73 0.45 2.93 -12.90
C ALA A 73 -0.92 2.20 -12.87
N ALA A 74 -1.04 1.08 -12.15
CA ALA A 74 -2.31 0.37 -12.00
C ALA A 74 -3.31 1.19 -11.17
N ASN A 75 -4.59 1.08 -11.51
CA ASN A 75 -5.68 1.67 -10.75
C ASN A 75 -6.25 0.64 -9.75
N LEU A 76 -5.97 0.83 -8.47
CA LEU A 76 -6.47 0.04 -7.34
C LEU A 76 -7.36 0.90 -6.41
N SER A 77 -7.90 2.02 -6.94
CA SER A 77 -8.71 2.93 -6.12
C SER A 77 -9.90 2.20 -5.50
N GLY A 78 -10.12 2.38 -4.21
CA GLY A 78 -11.18 1.72 -3.46
C GLY A 78 -11.09 0.19 -3.39
N ALA A 79 -10.00 -0.42 -3.87
CA ALA A 79 -9.83 -1.87 -3.82
C ALA A 79 -9.65 -2.37 -2.38
N ARG A 80 -9.98 -3.64 -2.13
CA ARG A 80 -9.86 -4.31 -0.84
C ARG A 80 -8.69 -5.28 -0.88
N LEU A 81 -7.59 -4.94 -0.22
CA LEU A 81 -6.35 -5.73 -0.18
C LEU A 81 -5.95 -6.09 1.26
N SER A 82 -6.93 -6.16 2.18
CA SER A 82 -6.63 -6.48 3.57
C SER A 82 -5.88 -7.82 3.68
N GLY A 83 -4.71 -7.82 4.35
CA GLY A 83 -3.84 -8.98 4.50
C GLY A 83 -3.20 -9.49 3.21
N ALA A 84 -3.29 -8.76 2.10
CA ALA A 84 -2.62 -9.15 0.86
C ALA A 84 -1.09 -9.08 0.99
N ASN A 85 -0.37 -9.92 0.26
CA ASN A 85 1.08 -9.90 0.22
C ASN A 85 1.58 -9.24 -1.06
N LEU A 86 2.08 -8.00 -0.94
CA LEU A 86 2.66 -7.20 -2.02
C LEU A 86 4.17 -7.01 -1.81
N SER A 87 4.83 -7.90 -1.04
CA SER A 87 6.26 -7.75 -0.80
C SER A 87 7.04 -7.80 -2.12
N GLU A 88 7.99 -6.87 -2.25
CA GLU A 88 8.83 -6.70 -3.44
C GLU A 88 8.05 -6.36 -4.74
N ALA A 89 6.75 -6.06 -4.65
CA ALA A 89 5.95 -5.62 -5.79
C ALA A 89 6.33 -4.19 -6.22
N ASN A 90 6.18 -3.89 -7.51
CA ASN A 90 6.37 -2.54 -8.05
C ASN A 90 5.01 -1.88 -8.29
N LEU A 91 4.67 -0.91 -7.43
CA LEU A 91 3.45 -0.09 -7.49
C LEU A 91 3.79 1.38 -7.79
N SER A 92 4.92 1.67 -8.45
CA SER A 92 5.26 3.05 -8.80
C SER A 92 4.11 3.71 -9.56
N GLU A 93 3.75 4.94 -9.16
CA GLU A 93 2.67 5.72 -9.77
C GLU A 93 1.27 5.08 -9.72
N ALA A 94 1.09 3.97 -8.98
CA ALA A 94 -0.21 3.31 -8.84
C ALA A 94 -1.20 4.17 -8.05
N ASN A 95 -2.48 4.07 -8.39
CA ASN A 95 -3.56 4.71 -7.64
C ASN A 95 -4.18 3.72 -6.64
N LEU A 96 -3.91 3.93 -5.36
CA LEU A 96 -4.43 3.19 -4.20
C LEU A 96 -5.35 4.07 -3.33
N GLY A 97 -5.83 5.20 -3.87
CA GLY A 97 -6.69 6.11 -3.13
C GLY A 97 -7.92 5.40 -2.57
N ASP A 98 -8.28 5.68 -1.32
CA ASP A 98 -9.41 5.09 -0.59
C ASP A 98 -9.37 3.54 -0.46
N ALA A 99 -8.26 2.87 -0.82
CA ALA A 99 -8.13 1.41 -0.73
C ALA A 99 -8.04 0.92 0.72
N ASP A 100 -8.52 -0.30 0.98
CA ASP A 100 -8.30 -1.00 2.25
C ASP A 100 -7.07 -1.91 2.15
N LEU A 101 -5.97 -1.46 2.73
CA LEU A 101 -4.66 -2.09 2.77
C LEU A 101 -4.32 -2.57 4.19
N SER A 102 -5.33 -2.72 5.07
CA SER A 102 -5.12 -3.07 6.47
C SER A 102 -4.36 -4.40 6.59
N ALA A 103 -3.30 -4.41 7.40
CA ALA A 103 -2.41 -5.54 7.61
C ALA A 103 -1.77 -6.12 6.32
N ALA A 104 -1.79 -5.41 5.20
CA ALA A 104 -1.12 -5.83 3.97
C ALA A 104 0.41 -5.75 4.12
N ASN A 105 1.13 -6.62 3.43
CA ASN A 105 2.58 -6.66 3.45
C ASN A 105 3.17 -6.01 2.19
N PHE A 106 3.79 -4.84 2.36
CA PHE A 106 4.52 -4.08 1.36
C PHE A 106 6.04 -4.08 1.62
N SER A 107 6.56 -5.04 2.37
CA SER A 107 7.99 -5.08 2.68
C SER A 107 8.81 -5.05 1.38
N ARG A 108 9.73 -4.08 1.27
CA ARG A 108 10.58 -3.83 0.10
C ARG A 108 9.82 -3.54 -1.20
N ALA A 109 8.53 -3.23 -1.15
CA ALA A 109 7.78 -2.81 -2.34
C ALA A 109 8.21 -1.41 -2.80
N ILE A 110 8.01 -1.12 -4.08
CA ILE A 110 8.26 0.20 -4.68
C ILE A 110 6.90 0.89 -4.85
N LEU A 111 6.69 1.99 -4.13
CA LEU A 111 5.48 2.79 -4.12
C LEU A 111 5.80 4.27 -4.47
N SER A 112 6.96 4.51 -5.10
CA SER A 112 7.38 5.88 -5.44
C SER A 112 6.34 6.56 -6.33
N GLY A 113 5.93 7.78 -5.94
CA GLY A 113 4.89 8.55 -6.62
C GLY A 113 3.48 7.96 -6.56
N ALA A 114 3.24 6.89 -5.80
CA ALA A 114 1.91 6.29 -5.68
C ALA A 114 0.93 7.20 -4.93
N ASN A 115 -0.34 7.16 -5.32
CA ASN A 115 -1.43 7.80 -4.61
C ASN A 115 -2.04 6.82 -3.59
N LEU A 116 -1.83 7.10 -2.29
CA LEU A 116 -2.40 6.37 -1.15
C LEU A 116 -3.33 7.28 -0.31
N ARG A 117 -3.80 8.37 -0.92
CA ARG A 117 -4.66 9.34 -0.24
C ARG A 117 -5.88 8.65 0.37
N LYS A 118 -6.15 8.89 1.66
CA LYS A 118 -7.25 8.30 2.43
C LYS A 118 -7.24 6.77 2.51
N ALA A 119 -6.18 6.11 2.08
CA ALA A 119 -6.08 4.66 2.18
C ALA A 119 -6.03 4.20 3.64
N LYS A 120 -6.54 3.00 3.92
CA LYS A 120 -6.47 2.37 5.23
C LYS A 120 -5.29 1.40 5.24
N LEU A 121 -4.23 1.77 6.00
CA LEU A 121 -3.01 0.98 6.16
C LEU A 121 -2.81 0.56 7.63
N TRP A 122 -3.88 0.44 8.39
CA TRP A 122 -3.80 0.02 9.79
C TRP A 122 -3.00 -1.27 9.92
N ARG A 123 -1.92 -1.22 10.75
CA ARG A 123 -0.98 -2.33 10.95
C ARG A 123 -0.35 -2.90 9.67
N ALA A 124 -0.28 -2.15 8.59
CA ALA A 124 0.43 -2.59 7.38
C ALA A 124 1.95 -2.67 7.61
N PHE A 125 2.61 -3.54 6.85
CA PHE A 125 4.05 -3.76 6.93
C PHE A 125 4.73 -3.11 5.72
N LEU A 126 5.50 -2.04 5.95
CA LEU A 126 6.21 -1.28 4.91
C LEU A 126 7.72 -1.24 5.17
N THR A 127 8.26 -2.27 5.84
CA THR A 127 9.69 -2.32 6.16
C THR A 127 10.52 -2.30 4.89
N GLY A 128 11.41 -1.32 4.75
CA GLY A 128 12.28 -1.13 3.60
C GLY A 128 11.56 -0.77 2.30
N ALA A 129 10.27 -0.42 2.34
CA ALA A 129 9.54 0.04 1.16
C ALA A 129 10.03 1.41 0.68
N ASP A 130 9.95 1.66 -0.62
CA ASP A 130 10.21 2.95 -1.24
C ASP A 130 8.89 3.69 -1.50
N LEU A 131 8.65 4.77 -0.76
CA LEU A 131 7.49 5.66 -0.88
C LEU A 131 7.92 7.08 -1.27
N GLY A 132 9.07 7.24 -1.92
CA GLY A 132 9.56 8.56 -2.33
C GLY A 132 8.51 9.33 -3.12
N GLY A 133 8.16 10.54 -2.67
CA GLY A 133 7.15 11.40 -3.32
C GLY A 133 5.72 10.85 -3.34
N ALA A 134 5.40 9.78 -2.60
CA ALA A 134 4.03 9.24 -2.54
C ALA A 134 3.08 10.18 -1.79
N ASP A 135 1.80 10.20 -2.18
CA ASP A 135 0.72 10.88 -1.46
C ASP A 135 0.01 9.93 -0.49
N LEU A 136 0.32 10.04 0.81
CA LEU A 136 -0.34 9.33 1.90
C LEU A 136 -1.24 10.28 2.72
N SER A 137 -1.63 11.41 2.16
CA SER A 137 -2.41 12.41 2.88
C SER A 137 -3.75 11.83 3.34
N TYR A 138 -4.12 12.16 4.60
CA TYR A 138 -5.36 11.71 5.25
C TYR A 138 -5.50 10.19 5.41
N SER A 139 -4.44 9.40 5.22
CA SER A 139 -4.47 7.95 5.38
C SER A 139 -4.50 7.51 6.85
N ASP A 140 -4.99 6.31 7.10
CA ASP A 140 -4.95 5.65 8.41
C ASP A 140 -3.75 4.70 8.48
N LEU A 141 -2.68 5.16 9.13
CA LEU A 141 -1.40 4.47 9.26
C LEU A 141 -1.15 3.96 10.68
N ARG A 142 -2.19 3.90 11.51
CA ARG A 142 -2.06 3.51 12.92
C ARG A 142 -1.38 2.16 13.09
N GLY A 143 -0.32 2.13 13.89
CA GLY A 143 0.45 0.92 14.15
C GLY A 143 1.16 0.32 12.93
N ALA A 144 1.23 1.02 11.80
CA ALA A 144 1.97 0.57 10.62
C ALA A 144 3.48 0.56 10.88
N THR A 145 4.20 -0.32 10.16
CA THR A 145 5.65 -0.50 10.33
C THR A 145 6.41 0.00 9.11
N PHE A 146 7.07 1.15 9.23
CA PHE A 146 7.92 1.79 8.21
C PHE A 146 9.41 1.67 8.53
N ASN A 147 9.83 0.64 9.23
CA ASN A 147 11.24 0.50 9.62
C ASN A 147 12.13 0.49 8.38
N GLN A 148 13.15 1.38 8.34
CA GLN A 148 14.08 1.51 7.23
C GLN A 148 13.41 1.86 5.88
N ALA A 149 12.17 2.33 5.87
CA ALA A 149 11.49 2.77 4.65
C ALA A 149 12.04 4.11 4.14
N TYR A 150 11.88 4.34 2.85
CA TYR A 150 12.27 5.58 2.17
C TYR A 150 11.01 6.38 1.85
N LEU A 151 10.80 7.52 2.56
CA LEU A 151 9.64 8.40 2.39
C LEU A 151 10.05 9.81 1.95
N SER A 152 11.25 9.98 1.40
CA SER A 152 11.75 11.31 1.04
C SER A 152 10.75 12.07 0.17
N GLY A 153 10.36 13.27 0.59
CA GLY A 153 9.41 14.14 -0.11
C GLY A 153 7.96 13.64 -0.14
N ALA A 154 7.60 12.60 0.60
CA ALA A 154 6.22 12.12 0.65
C ALA A 154 5.28 13.11 1.37
N ASP A 155 4.00 13.11 0.98
CA ASP A 155 2.95 13.87 1.66
C ASP A 155 2.19 12.99 2.66
N LEU A 156 2.37 13.26 3.95
CA LEU A 156 1.69 12.63 5.08
C LEU A 156 0.75 13.61 5.78
N SER A 157 0.36 14.70 5.09
CA SER A 157 -0.51 15.72 5.70
C SER A 157 -1.85 15.14 6.13
N GLY A 158 -2.26 15.43 7.36
CA GLY A 158 -3.49 14.93 7.93
C GLY A 158 -3.55 13.43 8.19
N ALA A 159 -2.48 12.67 7.94
CA ALA A 159 -2.43 11.24 8.18
C ALA A 159 -2.41 10.89 9.67
N ASN A 160 -2.96 9.73 10.03
CA ASN A 160 -2.88 9.21 11.39
C ASN A 160 -1.81 8.13 11.51
N LEU A 161 -0.64 8.47 12.06
CA LEU A 161 0.49 7.58 12.31
C LEU A 161 0.63 7.21 13.80
N SER A 162 -0.43 7.31 14.59
CA SER A 162 -0.32 6.98 16.00
C SER A 162 0.17 5.54 16.19
N GLU A 163 1.12 5.35 17.12
CA GLU A 163 1.75 4.06 17.40
C GLU A 163 2.53 3.43 16.21
N ALA A 164 2.74 4.14 15.10
CA ALA A 164 3.51 3.64 13.97
C ALA A 164 5.00 3.54 14.31
N SER A 165 5.70 2.58 13.71
CA SER A 165 7.14 2.46 13.81
C SER A 165 7.83 3.01 12.57
N LEU A 166 8.61 4.08 12.74
CA LEU A 166 9.39 4.75 11.70
C LEU A 166 10.90 4.63 12.00
N TYR A 167 11.29 3.57 12.72
CA TYR A 167 12.67 3.32 13.12
C TYR A 167 13.61 3.30 11.91
N ARG A 168 14.63 4.18 11.91
CA ARG A 168 15.61 4.34 10.82
C ARG A 168 14.99 4.70 9.45
N ALA A 169 13.77 5.20 9.40
CA ALA A 169 13.17 5.65 8.14
C ALA A 169 13.86 6.91 7.61
N ASN A 170 13.91 7.05 6.30
CA ASN A 170 14.30 8.32 5.67
C ASN A 170 13.04 9.16 5.44
N LEU A 171 12.88 10.21 6.26
CA LEU A 171 11.73 11.11 6.24
C LEU A 171 12.11 12.51 5.71
N SER A 172 13.25 12.64 5.01
CA SER A 172 13.70 13.96 4.55
C SER A 172 12.66 14.62 3.63
N GLY A 173 12.34 15.89 3.92
CA GLY A 173 11.37 16.66 3.15
C GLY A 173 9.91 16.22 3.27
N VAL A 174 9.57 15.30 4.18
CA VAL A 174 8.18 14.84 4.40
C VAL A 174 7.29 15.97 4.93
N ASN A 175 6.09 16.06 4.38
CA ASN A 175 5.05 16.95 4.90
C ASN A 175 4.17 16.23 5.94
N PHE A 176 4.32 16.58 7.22
CA PHE A 176 3.49 16.09 8.34
C PHE A 176 2.42 17.08 8.79
N SER A 177 2.12 18.12 8.01
CA SER A 177 1.14 19.13 8.42
C SER A 177 -0.20 18.52 8.80
N GLY A 178 -0.68 18.73 10.01
CA GLY A 178 -1.93 18.17 10.53
C GLY A 178 -1.87 16.67 10.86
N ALA A 179 -0.73 16.02 10.72
CA ALA A 179 -0.60 14.59 11.03
C ALA A 179 -0.61 14.30 12.52
N ASN A 180 -1.01 13.09 12.90
CA ASN A 180 -0.94 12.58 14.26
C ASN A 180 0.15 11.51 14.38
N LEU A 181 1.26 11.83 15.06
CA LEU A 181 2.39 10.94 15.35
C LEU A 181 2.38 10.44 16.81
N SER A 182 1.30 10.59 17.57
CA SER A 182 1.29 10.23 18.99
C SER A 182 1.73 8.79 19.22
N GLY A 183 2.70 8.57 20.10
CA GLY A 183 3.28 7.25 20.38
C GLY A 183 4.10 6.64 19.23
N ALA A 184 4.32 7.36 18.13
CA ALA A 184 5.14 6.84 17.02
C ALA A 184 6.63 6.75 17.42
N ASN A 185 7.32 5.72 16.90
CA ASN A 185 8.75 5.54 17.11
C ASN A 185 9.56 6.15 15.94
N LEU A 186 10.15 7.32 16.14
CA LEU A 186 11.02 8.03 15.19
C LEU A 186 12.52 7.80 15.46
N SER A 187 12.91 6.80 16.28
CA SER A 187 14.30 6.59 16.67
C SER A 187 15.19 6.37 15.45
N ASN A 188 16.29 7.14 15.37
CA ASN A 188 17.24 7.12 14.26
C ASN A 188 16.65 7.44 12.88
N ALA A 189 15.46 8.01 12.79
CA ALA A 189 14.90 8.50 11.53
C ALA A 189 15.63 9.78 11.07
N ASN A 190 15.75 9.95 9.76
CA ASN A 190 16.22 11.20 9.17
C ASN A 190 15.03 12.18 9.05
N LEU A 191 15.04 13.25 9.83
CA LEU A 191 13.99 14.26 9.90
C LEU A 191 14.41 15.60 9.25
N SER A 192 15.38 15.58 8.34
CA SER A 192 15.81 16.83 7.67
C SER A 192 14.68 17.39 6.81
N GLU A 193 14.52 18.71 6.85
CA GLU A 193 13.58 19.46 5.99
C GLU A 193 12.10 19.03 6.12
N ILE A 194 11.70 18.36 7.21
CA ILE A 194 10.30 18.01 7.44
C ILE A 194 9.46 19.27 7.68
N LYS A 195 8.20 19.21 7.25
CA LYS A 195 7.23 20.26 7.52
C LYS A 195 6.30 19.87 8.66
N LEU A 196 6.28 20.67 9.72
CA LEU A 196 5.47 20.47 10.92
C LEU A 196 4.52 21.68 11.10
N CYS A 197 3.25 21.52 10.78
CA CYS A 197 2.25 22.54 11.01
C CYS A 197 1.00 21.87 11.59
N LYS A 198 0.61 22.23 12.81
CA LYS A 198 -0.49 21.58 13.55
C LYS A 198 -0.28 20.05 13.66
N THR A 199 0.97 19.60 13.81
CA THR A 199 1.35 18.20 13.90
C THR A 199 1.36 17.76 15.36
N ILE A 200 0.75 16.62 15.67
CA ILE A 200 0.86 16.00 16.99
C ILE A 200 2.11 15.14 17.01
N MET A 201 3.10 15.51 17.83
CA MET A 201 4.38 14.79 17.94
C MET A 201 4.25 13.51 18.77
N PRO A 202 5.25 12.60 18.79
CA PRO A 202 5.18 11.35 19.54
C PRO A 202 4.85 11.48 21.03
N ASN A 203 5.25 12.57 21.64
CA ASN A 203 4.96 12.90 23.05
C ASN A 203 3.56 13.52 23.28
N GLY A 204 2.73 13.60 22.24
CA GLY A 204 1.38 14.17 22.27
C GLY A 204 1.33 15.70 22.20
N ILE A 205 2.47 16.39 22.05
CA ILE A 205 2.53 17.86 21.98
C ILE A 205 2.34 18.31 20.53
N PHE A 206 1.61 19.42 20.33
CA PHE A 206 1.49 20.04 19.01
C PHE A 206 2.76 20.80 18.63
N ASP A 207 3.21 20.57 17.40
CA ASP A 207 4.29 21.32 16.76
C ASP A 207 3.71 22.19 15.63
N ASN A 208 4.03 23.48 15.66
CA ASN A 208 3.57 24.49 14.70
C ASN A 208 4.78 25.20 14.04
N SER A 209 6.00 24.65 14.17
CA SER A 209 7.23 25.30 13.71
C SER A 209 7.27 25.54 12.21
N GLY A 210 6.54 24.74 11.43
CA GLY A 210 6.46 24.83 9.97
C GLY A 210 5.19 25.50 9.43
N CYS A 211 4.42 26.19 10.29
CA CYS A 211 3.30 27.00 9.85
C CYS A 211 3.79 28.38 9.39
#